data_09ed88d6998f781d36016a2aed2f79c0
#
_entry.id   09ed88d6998f781d36016a2aed2f79c0
#
_cell.length_a   1.000
_cell.length_b   1.000
_cell.length_c   1.000
_cell.angle_alpha   90.00
_cell.angle_beta   90.00
_cell.angle_gamma   90.00
#
_symmetry.space_group_name_H-M   'P 1'
#
loop_
_entity.id
_entity.type
_entity.pdbx_description
1 polymer ?
#
loop_
_entity_poly.entity_id
_entity_poly.type
_entity_poly.pdbx_seq_one_letter_code
_entity_poly.pdbx_strand_id
1 'polypeptide(L)'
;MPRRREIPKRELPADPLYNSALVSKFINTVMSDGKRSTAERILYKSFDIIKERTGDDPLKVFKKALDNVKPSLEVKSRRVGGSNYQVPVEVNPNRRLSLSIRWLVGYARQRGDGKTMEEKLANELLDASNLRGGAVKKREDTHRMAEANKAFAHYRW
;
A
#
# COMPACT_ATOMS: atom_id res chain seq x y z
N MET A 1 -8.52 -17.81 -17.90
CA MET A 1 -8.01 -18.43 -16.67
C MET A 1 -7.41 -19.79 -16.99
N PRO A 2 -6.19 -20.11 -16.58
CA PRO A 2 -5.63 -21.44 -16.82
C PRO A 2 -6.40 -22.48 -16.00
N ARG A 3 -6.93 -23.48 -16.65
CA ARG A 3 -7.68 -24.57 -15.99
C ARG A 3 -6.82 -25.72 -15.48
N ARG A 4 -5.58 -25.86 -15.98
CA ARG A 4 -4.78 -27.10 -15.83
C ARG A 4 -3.43 -26.91 -15.12
N ARG A 5 -2.98 -25.68 -14.86
CA ARG A 5 -1.69 -25.43 -14.17
C ARG A 5 -1.69 -24.13 -13.39
N GLU A 6 -0.91 -24.06 -12.34
CA GLU A 6 -0.58 -22.80 -11.67
C GLU A 6 0.30 -21.94 -12.58
N ILE A 7 -0.01 -20.65 -12.64
CA ILE A 7 0.85 -19.69 -13.34
C ILE A 7 2.03 -19.36 -12.45
N PRO A 8 3.28 -19.60 -12.90
CA PRO A 8 4.45 -19.22 -12.12
C PRO A 8 4.46 -17.71 -11.90
N LYS A 9 4.65 -17.27 -10.67
CA LYS A 9 4.79 -15.85 -10.35
C LYS A 9 6.18 -15.40 -10.80
N ARG A 10 6.23 -14.32 -11.61
CA ARG A 10 7.51 -13.71 -11.99
C ARG A 10 8.16 -13.12 -10.75
N GLU A 11 9.43 -13.43 -10.56
CA GLU A 11 10.26 -12.77 -9.56
C GLU A 11 10.54 -11.33 -9.98
N LEU A 12 10.42 -10.42 -9.04
CA LEU A 12 10.70 -9.01 -9.27
C LEU A 12 12.18 -8.74 -8.98
N PRO A 13 12.96 -8.23 -9.93
CA PRO A 13 14.35 -7.89 -9.66
C PRO A 13 14.44 -6.81 -8.58
N ALA A 14 15.46 -6.90 -7.74
CA ALA A 14 15.72 -5.88 -6.74
C ALA A 14 16.08 -4.54 -7.40
N ASP A 15 15.77 -3.45 -6.72
CA ASP A 15 16.13 -2.11 -7.15
C ASP A 15 17.66 -1.93 -7.13
N PRO A 16 18.29 -1.36 -8.18
CA PRO A 16 19.75 -1.28 -8.26
C PRO A 16 20.37 -0.36 -7.21
N LEU A 17 19.65 0.69 -6.76
CA LEU A 17 20.18 1.65 -5.78
C LEU A 17 20.03 1.15 -4.33
N TYR A 18 18.87 0.61 -4.00
CA TYR A 18 18.53 0.17 -2.63
C TYR A 18 18.58 -1.35 -2.44
N ASN A 19 18.89 -2.11 -3.47
CA ASN A 19 18.93 -3.58 -3.50
C ASN A 19 17.70 -4.24 -2.82
N SER A 20 16.51 -3.71 -3.10
CA SER A 20 15.26 -4.10 -2.47
C SER A 20 14.15 -4.38 -3.48
N ALA A 21 13.62 -5.60 -3.49
CA ALA A 21 12.46 -5.96 -4.31
C ALA A 21 11.19 -5.21 -3.88
N LEU A 22 11.11 -4.77 -2.61
CA LEU A 22 10.01 -3.96 -2.10
C LEU A 22 9.97 -2.57 -2.76
N VAL A 23 11.13 -1.95 -2.93
CA VAL A 23 11.31 -0.67 -3.63
C VAL A 23 10.89 -0.81 -5.09
N SER A 24 11.36 -1.85 -5.79
CA SER A 24 10.94 -2.14 -7.17
C SER A 24 9.42 -2.31 -7.30
N LYS A 25 8.78 -3.01 -6.35
CA LYS A 25 7.34 -3.19 -6.33
C LYS A 25 6.59 -1.86 -6.14
N PHE A 26 7.13 -0.98 -5.33
CA PHE A 26 6.58 0.35 -5.10
C PHE A 26 6.70 1.22 -6.35
N ILE A 27 7.88 1.26 -6.99
CA ILE A 27 8.13 1.96 -8.27
C ILE A 27 7.12 1.52 -9.33
N ASN A 28 6.89 0.22 -9.47
CA ASN A 28 5.91 -0.30 -10.43
C ASN A 28 4.47 0.18 -10.15
N THR A 29 4.13 0.50 -8.90
CA THR A 29 2.81 1.04 -8.56
C THR A 29 2.72 2.56 -8.76
N VAL A 30 3.84 3.27 -8.58
CA VAL A 30 3.94 4.71 -8.88
C VAL A 30 3.93 4.96 -10.37
N MET A 31 4.49 4.04 -11.15
CA MET A 31 4.62 4.16 -12.61
C MET A 31 3.26 4.35 -13.29
N SER A 32 3.19 5.29 -14.23
CA SER A 32 2.10 5.50 -15.17
C SER A 32 2.63 5.39 -16.59
N ASP A 33 1.83 4.86 -17.51
CA ASP A 33 2.12 4.77 -18.96
C ASP A 33 3.45 4.08 -19.29
N GLY A 34 3.93 3.18 -18.42
CA GLY A 34 5.19 2.49 -18.60
C GLY A 34 6.46 3.34 -18.36
N LYS A 35 6.33 4.58 -17.91
CA LYS A 35 7.45 5.52 -17.68
C LYS A 35 8.21 5.20 -16.39
N ARG A 36 8.98 4.12 -16.40
CA ARG A 36 9.66 3.61 -15.21
C ARG A 36 10.73 4.58 -14.67
N SER A 37 11.54 5.16 -15.53
CA SER A 37 12.59 6.11 -15.12
C SER A 37 12.05 7.32 -14.40
N THR A 38 10.86 7.82 -14.79
CA THR A 38 10.17 8.90 -14.09
C THR A 38 9.71 8.45 -12.70
N ALA A 39 9.17 7.24 -12.57
CA ALA A 39 8.72 6.70 -11.28
C ALA A 39 9.90 6.45 -10.32
N GLU A 40 11.03 5.96 -10.83
CA GLU A 40 12.28 5.81 -10.07
C GLU A 40 12.77 7.16 -9.53
N ARG A 41 12.84 8.17 -10.40
CA ARG A 41 13.23 9.52 -10.01
C ARG A 41 12.31 10.11 -8.92
N ILE A 42 10.99 9.94 -9.05
CA ILE A 42 10.02 10.40 -8.04
C ILE A 42 10.31 9.75 -6.69
N LEU A 43 10.51 8.44 -6.66
CA LEU A 43 10.75 7.74 -5.40
C LEU A 43 12.11 8.10 -4.79
N TYR A 44 13.17 8.15 -5.59
CA TYR A 44 14.51 8.48 -5.08
C TYR A 44 14.55 9.89 -4.51
N LYS A 45 14.01 10.88 -5.22
CA LYS A 45 13.90 12.24 -4.71
C LYS A 45 13.02 12.33 -3.44
N SER A 46 11.94 11.54 -3.36
CA SER A 46 11.15 11.50 -2.13
C SER A 46 11.96 10.96 -0.94
N PHE A 47 12.85 9.99 -1.17
CA PHE A 47 13.76 9.47 -0.16
C PHE A 47 14.83 10.48 0.25
N ASP A 48 15.35 11.26 -0.69
CA ASP A 48 16.28 12.36 -0.39
C ASP A 48 15.60 13.41 0.51
N ILE A 49 14.37 13.82 0.19
CA ILE A 49 13.58 14.74 1.02
C ILE A 49 13.35 14.17 2.43
N ILE A 50 13.04 12.87 2.54
CA ILE A 50 12.86 12.22 3.84
C ILE A 50 14.16 12.28 4.65
N LYS A 51 15.29 11.95 4.01
CA LYS A 51 16.61 11.98 4.65
C LYS A 51 16.99 13.38 5.13
N GLU A 52 16.74 14.41 4.30
CA GLU A 52 16.99 15.81 4.66
C GLU A 52 16.16 16.29 5.86
N ARG A 53 14.90 15.85 5.95
CA ARG A 53 13.97 16.30 7.01
C ARG A 53 14.12 15.54 8.32
N THR A 54 14.46 14.28 8.29
CA THR A 54 14.51 13.43 9.49
C THR A 54 15.91 13.07 9.93
N GLY A 55 16.88 13.10 9.03
CA GLY A 55 18.23 12.57 9.26
C GLY A 55 18.31 11.03 9.33
N ASP A 56 17.17 10.35 9.28
CA ASP A 56 17.06 8.90 9.35
C ASP A 56 17.29 8.21 8.00
N ASP A 57 17.57 6.90 8.03
CA ASP A 57 17.61 6.08 6.84
C ASP A 57 16.21 6.02 6.17
N PRO A 58 16.06 6.53 4.94
CA PRO A 58 14.78 6.58 4.24
C PRO A 58 14.15 5.20 4.04
N LEU A 59 14.96 4.13 3.92
CA LEU A 59 14.44 2.77 3.83
C LEU A 59 13.76 2.30 5.12
N LYS A 60 14.27 2.71 6.27
CA LYS A 60 13.64 2.40 7.57
C LYS A 60 12.30 3.10 7.70
N VAL A 61 12.25 4.40 7.38
CA VAL A 61 11.02 5.19 7.38
C VAL A 61 9.99 4.58 6.40
N PHE A 62 10.42 4.23 5.19
CA PHE A 62 9.58 3.60 4.17
C PHE A 62 9.00 2.26 4.62
N LYS A 63 9.83 1.37 5.20
CA LYS A 63 9.34 0.08 5.72
C LYS A 63 8.36 0.29 6.86
N LYS A 64 8.66 1.18 7.79
CA LYS A 64 7.77 1.54 8.91
C LYS A 64 6.43 2.09 8.42
N ALA A 65 6.44 2.99 7.43
CA ALA A 65 5.24 3.53 6.81
C ALA A 65 4.37 2.42 6.19
N LEU A 66 4.99 1.50 5.42
CA LEU A 66 4.29 0.35 4.86
C LEU A 66 3.67 -0.54 5.93
N ASP A 67 4.42 -0.87 6.98
CA ASP A 67 3.93 -1.73 8.07
C ASP A 67 2.76 -1.08 8.81
N ASN A 68 2.80 0.24 9.03
CA ASN A 68 1.71 0.99 9.64
C ASN A 68 0.43 1.03 8.78
N VAL A 69 0.54 0.88 7.47
CA VAL A 69 -0.61 0.95 6.54
C VAL A 69 -1.15 -0.45 6.17
N LYS A 70 -0.41 -1.53 6.42
CA LYS A 70 -0.87 -2.89 6.10
C LYS A 70 -2.15 -3.25 6.86
N PRO A 71 -3.28 -3.57 6.18
CA PRO A 71 -4.50 -4.02 6.85
C PRO A 71 -4.40 -5.49 7.26
N SER A 72 -4.90 -5.85 8.43
CA SER A 72 -5.07 -7.24 8.86
C SER A 72 -6.38 -7.86 8.36
N LEU A 73 -7.43 -7.05 8.27
CA LEU A 73 -8.76 -7.44 7.86
C LEU A 73 -9.24 -6.61 6.66
N GLU A 74 -10.04 -7.21 5.81
CA GLU A 74 -10.82 -6.53 4.76
C GLU A 74 -12.27 -7.05 4.79
N VAL A 75 -13.18 -6.30 4.19
CA VAL A 75 -14.58 -6.70 4.06
C VAL A 75 -14.84 -7.14 2.64
N LYS A 76 -15.43 -8.32 2.46
CA LYS A 76 -15.86 -8.85 1.16
C LYS A 76 -17.36 -9.02 1.13
N SER A 77 -18.00 -8.59 0.06
CA SER A 77 -19.42 -8.83 -0.17
C SER A 77 -19.66 -10.29 -0.55
N ARG A 78 -20.63 -10.92 0.12
CA ARG A 78 -21.09 -12.28 -0.14
C ARG A 78 -22.60 -12.32 -0.23
N ARG A 79 -23.11 -13.02 -1.23
CA ARG A 79 -24.55 -13.21 -1.40
C ARG A 79 -24.99 -14.50 -0.71
N VAL A 80 -25.89 -14.39 0.25
CA VAL A 80 -26.49 -15.51 0.99
C VAL A 80 -28.00 -15.35 1.00
N GLY A 81 -28.74 -16.35 0.54
CA GLY A 81 -30.21 -16.32 0.54
C GLY A 81 -30.85 -15.13 -0.20
N GLY A 82 -30.15 -14.60 -1.24
CA GLY A 82 -30.63 -13.42 -2.00
C GLY A 82 -30.18 -12.07 -1.48
N SER A 83 -29.66 -11.97 -0.26
CA SER A 83 -29.12 -10.74 0.33
C SER A 83 -27.61 -10.68 0.28
N ASN A 84 -27.05 -9.47 0.14
CA ASN A 84 -25.62 -9.24 0.15
C ASN A 84 -25.14 -8.87 1.55
N TYR A 85 -24.23 -9.68 2.09
CA TYR A 85 -23.61 -9.45 3.39
C TYR A 85 -22.15 -9.02 3.22
N GLN A 86 -21.74 -8.09 4.07
CA GLN A 86 -20.33 -7.65 4.14
C GLN A 86 -19.61 -8.53 5.16
N VAL A 87 -18.77 -9.45 4.68
CA VAL A 87 -18.11 -10.45 5.53
C VAL A 87 -16.67 -10.04 5.79
N PRO A 88 -16.24 -9.90 7.06
CA PRO A 88 -14.85 -9.62 7.40
C PRO A 88 -13.98 -10.86 7.15
N VAL A 89 -12.86 -10.68 6.43
CA VAL A 89 -11.93 -11.74 6.05
C VAL A 89 -10.51 -11.29 6.34
N GLU A 90 -9.66 -12.20 6.82
CA GLU A 90 -8.24 -11.94 6.97
C GLU A 90 -7.58 -11.74 5.61
N VAL A 91 -6.68 -10.76 5.55
CA VAL A 91 -5.97 -10.43 4.32
C VAL A 91 -4.69 -11.26 4.21
N ASN A 92 -4.49 -11.91 3.07
CA ASN A 92 -3.26 -12.65 2.77
C ASN A 92 -2.05 -11.69 2.79
N PRO A 93 -0.86 -12.09 3.31
CA PRO A 93 0.34 -11.25 3.43
C PRO A 93 0.73 -10.52 2.14
N ASN A 94 0.68 -11.19 0.99
CA ASN A 94 0.98 -10.58 -0.30
C ASN A 94 -0.03 -9.49 -0.69
N ARG A 95 -1.30 -9.67 -0.32
CA ARG A 95 -2.35 -8.69 -0.55
C ARG A 95 -2.25 -7.52 0.43
N ARG A 96 -1.89 -7.76 1.70
CA ARG A 96 -1.62 -6.69 2.68
C ARG A 96 -0.60 -5.70 2.13
N LEU A 97 0.51 -6.22 1.62
CA LEU A 97 1.55 -5.40 1.01
C LEU A 97 1.05 -4.64 -0.23
N SER A 98 0.30 -5.30 -1.10
CA SER A 98 -0.23 -4.66 -2.31
C SER A 98 -1.25 -3.56 -2.00
N LEU A 99 -2.08 -3.74 -0.97
CA LEU A 99 -3.03 -2.73 -0.50
C LEU A 99 -2.30 -1.54 0.13
N SER A 100 -1.30 -1.76 0.99
CA SER A 100 -0.55 -0.67 1.61
C SER A 100 0.15 0.20 0.58
N ILE A 101 0.81 -0.39 -0.42
CA ILE A 101 1.45 0.35 -1.51
C ILE A 101 0.41 1.17 -2.29
N ARG A 102 -0.70 0.55 -2.67
CA ARG A 102 -1.77 1.22 -3.43
C ARG A 102 -2.36 2.40 -2.67
N TRP A 103 -2.60 2.24 -1.37
CA TRP A 103 -3.15 3.32 -0.54
C TRP A 103 -2.16 4.47 -0.37
N LEU A 104 -0.90 4.18 -0.07
CA LEU A 104 0.14 5.22 0.03
C LEU A 104 0.25 6.03 -1.26
N VAL A 105 0.37 5.37 -2.40
CA VAL A 105 0.47 6.05 -3.71
C VAL A 105 -0.81 6.82 -4.04
N GLY A 106 -1.98 6.23 -3.76
CA GLY A 106 -3.27 6.85 -4.04
C GLY A 106 -3.48 8.13 -3.22
N TYR A 107 -3.21 8.07 -1.91
CA TYR A 107 -3.35 9.25 -1.05
C TYR A 107 -2.25 10.28 -1.28
N ALA A 108 -1.02 9.87 -1.60
CA ALA A 108 0.01 10.81 -2.02
C ALA A 108 -0.40 11.63 -3.26
N ARG A 109 -1.05 11.00 -4.25
CA ARG A 109 -1.56 11.70 -5.44
C ARG A 109 -2.66 12.72 -5.10
N GLN A 110 -3.48 12.44 -4.10
CA GLN A 110 -4.60 13.28 -3.68
C GLN A 110 -4.19 14.43 -2.76
N ARG A 111 -2.95 14.41 -2.23
CA ARG A 111 -2.48 15.49 -1.33
C ARG A 111 -2.43 16.84 -2.06
N GLY A 112 -2.86 17.88 -1.33
CA GLY A 112 -2.75 19.26 -1.77
C GLY A 112 -1.51 20.01 -1.26
N ASP A 113 -0.78 19.42 -0.31
CA ASP A 113 0.31 20.02 0.46
C ASP A 113 1.71 19.84 -0.16
N GLY A 114 1.81 19.74 -1.46
CA GLY A 114 3.07 19.64 -2.19
C GLY A 114 2.91 20.11 -3.61
N LYS A 115 3.95 20.73 -4.17
CA LYS A 115 3.95 21.17 -5.58
C LYS A 115 4.23 20.00 -6.52
N THR A 116 5.12 19.10 -6.10
CA THR A 116 5.58 17.96 -6.92
C THR A 116 5.13 16.63 -6.32
N MET A 117 5.12 15.58 -7.14
CA MET A 117 4.77 14.24 -6.66
C MET A 117 5.81 13.70 -5.67
N GLU A 118 7.07 14.11 -5.81
CA GLU A 118 8.16 13.75 -4.90
C GLU A 118 7.88 14.27 -3.48
N GLU A 119 7.48 15.54 -3.34
CA GLU A 119 7.11 16.15 -2.06
C GLU A 119 5.86 15.50 -1.45
N LYS A 120 4.81 15.30 -2.26
CA LYS A 120 3.57 14.66 -1.84
C LYS A 120 3.82 13.25 -1.31
N LEU A 121 4.66 12.49 -2.01
CA LEU A 121 5.01 11.13 -1.61
C LEU A 121 5.85 11.11 -0.34
N ALA A 122 6.83 12.00 -0.21
CA ALA A 122 7.64 12.15 1.00
C ALA A 122 6.77 12.50 2.21
N ASN A 123 5.85 13.46 2.06
CA ASN A 123 4.92 13.86 3.12
C ASN A 123 4.02 12.69 3.56
N GLU A 124 3.43 11.94 2.61
CA GLU A 124 2.58 10.78 2.96
C GLU A 124 3.36 9.67 3.65
N LEU A 125 4.60 9.39 3.22
CA LEU A 125 5.47 8.39 3.86
C LEU A 125 5.86 8.79 5.28
N LEU A 126 6.20 10.07 5.50
CA LEU A 126 6.51 10.61 6.83
C LEU A 126 5.30 10.54 7.75
N ASP A 127 4.14 10.98 7.28
CA ASP A 127 2.91 10.92 8.07
C ASP A 127 2.54 9.47 8.40
N ALA A 128 2.61 8.56 7.43
CA ALA A 128 2.31 7.14 7.63
C ALA A 128 3.29 6.47 8.61
N SER A 129 4.57 6.86 8.61
CA SER A 129 5.55 6.37 9.58
C SER A 129 5.21 6.79 11.01
N ASN A 130 4.51 7.93 11.18
CA ASN A 130 4.04 8.48 12.45
C ASN A 130 2.56 8.17 12.74
N LEU A 131 1.99 7.15 12.08
CA LEU A 131 0.58 6.74 12.23
C LEU A 131 -0.43 7.86 11.90
N ARG A 132 -0.09 8.70 10.93
CA ARG A 132 -0.93 9.80 10.44
C ARG A 132 -1.14 9.68 8.93
N GLY A 133 -1.94 10.57 8.35
CA GLY A 133 -2.16 10.63 6.90
C GLY A 133 -3.33 9.82 6.41
N GLY A 134 -3.65 10.02 5.13
CA GLY A 134 -4.83 9.43 4.48
C GLY A 134 -4.76 7.91 4.34
N ALA A 135 -3.58 7.37 4.09
CA ALA A 135 -3.39 5.93 3.96
C ALA A 135 -3.62 5.18 5.28
N VAL A 136 -3.17 5.75 6.40
CA VAL A 136 -3.41 5.18 7.74
C VAL A 136 -4.90 5.26 8.09
N LYS A 137 -5.54 6.41 7.84
CA LYS A 137 -6.98 6.56 8.02
C LYS A 137 -7.77 5.53 7.22
N LYS A 138 -7.38 5.25 5.98
CA LYS A 138 -8.01 4.21 5.15
C LYS A 138 -7.91 2.82 5.76
N ARG A 139 -6.75 2.47 6.35
CA ARG A 139 -6.58 1.22 7.09
C ARG A 139 -7.55 1.16 8.28
N GLU A 140 -7.63 2.23 9.07
CA GLU A 140 -8.50 2.32 10.25
C GLU A 140 -9.97 2.21 9.86
N ASP A 141 -10.41 2.91 8.81
CA ASP A 141 -11.77 2.81 8.30
C ASP A 141 -12.10 1.40 7.82
N THR A 142 -11.14 0.72 7.17
CA THR A 142 -11.30 -0.67 6.74
C THR A 142 -11.44 -1.61 7.93
N HIS A 143 -10.63 -1.44 8.98
CA HIS A 143 -10.74 -2.23 10.21
C HIS A 143 -12.04 -1.94 10.96
N ARG A 144 -12.47 -0.67 11.04
CA ARG A 144 -13.75 -0.27 11.64
C ARG A 144 -14.94 -0.91 10.93
N MET A 145 -14.93 -0.92 9.59
CA MET A 145 -15.94 -1.61 8.80
C MET A 145 -15.94 -3.12 9.06
N ALA A 146 -14.77 -3.74 9.17
CA ALA A 146 -14.65 -5.17 9.48
C ALA A 146 -15.18 -5.49 10.87
N GLU A 147 -14.92 -4.63 11.85
CA GLU A 147 -15.42 -4.78 13.22
C GLU A 147 -16.93 -4.60 13.30
N ALA A 148 -17.50 -3.59 12.65
CA ALA A 148 -18.94 -3.37 12.57
C ALA A 148 -19.70 -4.55 11.95
N ASN A 149 -19.05 -5.27 11.02
CA ASN A 149 -19.61 -6.45 10.35
C ASN A 149 -19.19 -7.78 11.00
N LYS A 150 -18.60 -7.77 12.20
CA LYS A 150 -18.10 -8.96 12.90
C LYS A 150 -19.16 -10.04 13.10
N ALA A 151 -20.42 -9.66 13.28
CA ALA A 151 -21.55 -10.58 13.41
C ALA A 151 -21.71 -11.51 12.20
N PHE A 152 -21.27 -11.09 11.01
CA PHE A 152 -21.34 -11.87 9.77
C PHE A 152 -20.08 -12.71 9.49
N ALA A 153 -19.13 -12.77 10.41
CA ALA A 153 -17.88 -13.51 10.24
C ALA A 153 -18.09 -15.02 10.01
N HIS A 154 -19.20 -15.57 10.53
CA HIS A 154 -19.56 -16.98 10.34
C HIS A 154 -19.94 -17.34 8.89
N TYR A 155 -20.20 -16.35 8.03
CA TYR A 155 -20.43 -16.55 6.60
C TYR A 155 -19.13 -16.63 5.77
N ARG A 156 -17.95 -16.56 6.40
CA ARG A 156 -16.69 -16.75 5.69
C ARG A 156 -16.49 -18.23 5.32
N TRP A 157 -15.77 -18.46 4.27
CA TRP A 157 -15.40 -19.77 3.72
C TRP A 157 -13.89 -19.94 3.71
#